data_25c88dbfac8583064fb516647345309a
#
_entry.id   25c88dbfac8583064fb516647345309a
#
_cell.length_a   1.000
_cell.length_b   1.000
_cell.length_c   1.000
_cell.angle_alpha   90.00
_cell.angle_beta   90.00
_cell.angle_gamma   90.00
#
_symmetry.space_group_name_H-M   'P 1'
#
loop_
_entity.id
_entity.type
_entity.pdbx_description
1 polymer ?
#
loop_
_entity_poly.entity_id
_entity_poly.type
_entity_poly.pdbx_seq_one_letter_code
_entity_poly.pdbx_strand_id
1 'polypeptide(L)'
;MNKDLVKTLIKVIVVFLGFEVVSNLFGSIIAAPIYQSFNGKYTLYLASEIAMVLFALILCVILKRVKIFKNKNLSFSKCVFLCVPIVVLSILSLLTNLNNLFSANSGDLISLVLYAICIGIFEEVFFRGIIEGILLDEYGSSNKRIIFSIVLSGIIFGFVHLGNLFAGQDLLSTMIQFFQATAIGVLFGTIYYIGRNIWALIFLHSFYDFCVLLGEVNLVTGCSYSSDVPMSITINSIIISILISIIYLLFSSRVYKKNNNKDANVKVFDAGIYVSICLIAINNVLFSLSGVDVNKYYVCPDYDPVSFNLIETHYYSYDDFTYNDVRYYKDGNKAMAGDKDLGISNVVRVVVQNNNLLIISSEGQYYKLYYSKIKDDGSINLISFEVPIISGVGYLSDVLNNNSYPMIKSITNDVFIIDNNNLKKVVS
;
A
#
# COMPACT_ATOMS: atom_id res chain seq x y z
N MET A 1 12.69 25.29 25.16
CA MET A 1 11.83 24.13 24.90
C MET A 1 11.35 23.60 26.25
N ASN A 2 10.04 23.30 26.41
CA ASN A 2 9.48 22.82 27.69
C ASN A 2 10.12 21.45 28.03
N LYS A 3 10.64 21.27 29.25
CA LYS A 3 11.32 20.04 29.71
C LYS A 3 10.42 18.81 29.56
N ASP A 4 9.11 18.96 29.78
CA ASP A 4 8.14 17.87 29.64
C ASP A 4 8.01 17.43 28.19
N LEU A 5 7.96 18.39 27.24
CA LEU A 5 7.92 18.07 25.82
C LEU A 5 9.18 17.31 25.37
N VAL A 6 10.36 17.75 25.82
CA VAL A 6 11.63 17.06 25.48
C VAL A 6 11.60 15.61 25.97
N LYS A 7 11.17 15.39 27.21
CA LYS A 7 11.08 14.05 27.81
C LYS A 7 10.09 13.16 27.03
N THR A 8 8.93 13.72 26.67
CA THR A 8 7.91 13.00 25.91
C THR A 8 8.42 12.66 24.50
N LEU A 9 9.09 13.59 23.81
CA LEU A 9 9.69 13.35 22.51
C LEU A 9 10.76 12.26 22.55
N ILE A 10 11.63 12.27 23.57
CA ILE A 10 12.64 11.21 23.74
C ILE A 10 11.97 9.84 23.87
N LYS A 11 10.89 9.72 24.66
CA LYS A 11 10.14 8.45 24.76
C LYS A 11 9.57 8.01 23.41
N VAL A 12 8.96 8.93 22.67
CA VAL A 12 8.41 8.65 21.34
C VAL A 12 9.50 8.17 20.39
N ILE A 13 10.65 8.86 20.38
CA ILE A 13 11.80 8.47 19.54
C ILE A 13 12.33 7.08 19.93
N VAL A 14 12.47 6.78 21.22
CA VAL A 14 12.93 5.46 21.68
C VAL A 14 11.97 4.36 21.26
N VAL A 15 10.66 4.60 21.40
CA VAL A 15 9.63 3.64 20.97
C VAL A 15 9.68 3.44 19.45
N PHE A 16 9.88 4.52 18.69
CA PHE A 16 9.97 4.48 17.25
C PHE A 16 11.23 3.76 16.74
N LEU A 17 12.39 4.06 17.33
CA LEU A 17 13.64 3.36 16.98
C LEU A 17 13.57 1.87 17.36
N GLY A 18 12.96 1.55 18.50
CA GLY A 18 12.68 0.16 18.87
C GLY A 18 11.83 -0.57 17.82
N PHE A 19 10.87 0.12 17.22
CA PHE A 19 10.06 -0.38 16.12
C PHE A 19 10.93 -0.73 14.90
N GLU A 20 11.74 0.20 14.44
CA GLU A 20 12.62 -0.01 13.28
C GLU A 20 13.57 -1.19 13.46
N VAL A 21 14.16 -1.33 14.66
CA VAL A 21 15.05 -2.45 14.97
C VAL A 21 14.31 -3.78 14.95
N VAL A 22 13.10 -3.83 15.52
CA VAL A 22 12.31 -5.08 15.60
C VAL A 22 11.80 -5.49 14.22
N SER A 23 11.32 -4.55 13.38
CA SER A 23 10.84 -4.85 12.04
C SER A 23 11.92 -5.52 11.19
N ASN A 24 13.15 -5.00 11.26
CA ASN A 24 14.27 -5.52 10.49
C ASN A 24 14.78 -6.88 11.01
N LEU A 25 14.80 -7.09 12.34
CA LEU A 25 15.33 -8.32 12.94
C LEU A 25 14.34 -9.49 12.91
N PHE A 26 13.06 -9.23 13.15
CA PHE A 26 12.04 -10.30 13.30
C PHE A 26 11.25 -10.58 12.04
N GLY A 27 11.12 -9.62 11.11
CA GLY A 27 10.41 -9.81 9.86
C GLY A 27 10.92 -11.03 9.09
N SER A 28 12.23 -11.16 8.94
CA SER A 28 12.87 -12.27 8.23
C SER A 28 12.75 -13.63 8.97
N ILE A 29 12.78 -13.63 10.29
CA ILE A 29 12.72 -14.88 11.09
C ILE A 29 11.30 -15.46 11.08
N ILE A 30 10.27 -14.61 11.12
CA ILE A 30 8.86 -15.03 11.14
C ILE A 30 8.35 -15.30 9.72
N ALA A 31 8.93 -14.66 8.72
CA ALA A 31 8.51 -14.79 7.33
C ALA A 31 8.63 -16.22 6.79
N ALA A 32 9.71 -16.92 7.05
CA ALA A 32 9.99 -18.23 6.46
C ALA A 32 8.96 -19.32 6.85
N PRO A 33 8.57 -19.51 8.14
CA PRO A 33 7.57 -20.51 8.50
C PRO A 33 6.17 -20.20 7.95
N ILE A 34 5.78 -18.93 7.92
CA ILE A 34 4.46 -18.50 7.44
C ILE A 34 4.39 -18.67 5.93
N TYR A 35 5.48 -18.36 5.23
CA TYR A 35 5.57 -18.51 3.79
C TYR A 35 5.40 -19.98 3.35
N GLN A 36 5.94 -20.92 4.11
CA GLN A 36 5.76 -22.34 3.84
C GLN A 36 4.32 -22.84 4.09
N SER A 37 3.55 -22.10 4.89
CA SER A 37 2.21 -22.50 5.33
C SER A 37 1.08 -21.87 4.51
N PHE A 38 1.35 -20.76 3.82
CA PHE A 38 0.35 -19.99 3.07
C PHE A 38 0.84 -19.67 1.66
N ASN A 39 0.01 -19.96 0.67
CA ASN A 39 0.28 -19.61 -0.73
C ASN A 39 -0.56 -18.40 -1.12
N GLY A 40 0.06 -17.25 -1.21
CA GLY A 40 -0.57 -16.02 -1.67
C GLY A 40 0.46 -14.91 -1.87
N LYS A 41 0.17 -14.00 -2.77
CA LYS A 41 1.04 -12.88 -3.13
C LYS A 41 1.52 -12.08 -1.91
N TYR A 42 0.65 -11.87 -0.93
CA TYR A 42 0.94 -11.03 0.24
C TYR A 42 1.51 -11.80 1.43
N THR A 43 1.84 -13.09 1.27
CA THR A 43 2.24 -13.94 2.41
C THR A 43 3.50 -13.46 3.12
N LEU A 44 4.51 -12.97 2.39
CA LEU A 44 5.72 -12.41 2.99
C LEU A 44 5.45 -11.12 3.75
N TYR A 45 4.68 -10.21 3.15
CA TYR A 45 4.27 -8.97 3.79
C TYR A 45 3.42 -9.25 5.03
N LEU A 46 2.48 -10.20 4.94
CA LEU A 46 1.68 -10.67 6.06
C LEU A 46 2.54 -11.18 7.22
N ALA A 47 3.59 -11.94 6.92
CA ALA A 47 4.48 -12.46 7.95
C ALA A 47 5.21 -11.34 8.70
N SER A 48 5.69 -10.33 7.97
CA SER A 48 6.28 -9.13 8.54
C SER A 48 5.27 -8.38 9.41
N GLU A 49 4.05 -8.15 8.92
CA GLU A 49 3.01 -7.44 9.67
C GLU A 49 2.55 -8.19 10.93
N ILE A 50 2.51 -9.51 10.93
CA ILE A 50 2.24 -10.30 12.13
C ILE A 50 3.30 -10.02 13.20
N ALA A 51 4.58 -9.95 12.82
CA ALA A 51 5.65 -9.59 13.76
C ALA A 51 5.44 -8.19 14.34
N MET A 52 5.00 -7.24 13.51
CA MET A 52 4.72 -5.87 13.91
C MET A 52 3.52 -5.78 14.85
N VAL A 53 2.45 -6.53 14.58
CA VAL A 53 1.29 -6.64 15.46
C VAL A 53 1.72 -7.17 16.84
N LEU A 54 2.48 -8.28 16.88
CA LEU A 54 2.98 -8.85 18.12
C LEU A 54 3.83 -7.85 18.92
N PHE A 55 4.71 -7.14 18.23
CA PHE A 55 5.52 -6.09 18.84
C PHE A 55 4.67 -4.97 19.45
N ALA A 56 3.68 -4.44 18.70
CA ALA A 56 2.81 -3.39 19.21
C ALA A 56 1.99 -3.86 20.43
N LEU A 57 1.51 -5.10 20.43
CA LEU A 57 0.79 -5.68 21.56
C LEU A 57 1.69 -5.84 22.79
N ILE A 58 2.92 -6.31 22.61
CA ILE A 58 3.92 -6.41 23.70
C ILE A 58 4.21 -5.03 24.26
N LEU A 59 4.43 -4.02 23.40
CA LEU A 59 4.64 -2.65 23.84
C LEU A 59 3.42 -2.08 24.61
N CYS A 60 2.20 -2.40 24.18
CA CYS A 60 1.00 -2.01 24.92
C CYS A 60 0.99 -2.58 26.36
N VAL A 61 1.48 -3.80 26.55
CA VAL A 61 1.60 -4.43 27.88
C VAL A 61 2.70 -3.73 28.68
N ILE A 62 3.90 -3.58 28.12
CA ILE A 62 5.05 -2.95 28.78
C ILE A 62 4.73 -1.51 29.20
N LEU A 63 4.10 -0.74 28.32
CA LEU A 63 3.74 0.65 28.56
C LEU A 63 2.41 0.81 29.32
N LYS A 64 1.80 -0.29 29.77
CA LYS A 64 0.52 -0.32 30.53
C LYS A 64 -0.63 0.35 29.78
N ARG A 65 -0.67 0.21 28.45
CA ARG A 65 -1.69 0.84 27.57
C ARG A 65 -2.82 -0.10 27.14
N VAL A 66 -2.91 -1.30 27.67
CA VAL A 66 -3.94 -2.32 27.34
C VAL A 66 -5.37 -1.78 27.45
N LYS A 67 -5.59 -0.71 28.20
CA LYS A 67 -6.91 -0.05 28.30
C LYS A 67 -7.43 0.53 26.98
N ILE A 68 -6.57 0.76 25.98
CA ILE A 68 -7.00 1.25 24.66
C ILE A 68 -8.03 0.33 23.99
N PHE A 69 -7.98 -0.97 24.27
CA PHE A 69 -8.93 -1.95 23.71
C PHE A 69 -10.30 -1.95 24.40
N LYS A 70 -10.40 -1.37 25.58
CA LYS A 70 -11.62 -1.31 26.40
C LYS A 70 -12.25 0.08 26.46
N ASN A 71 -11.43 1.12 26.47
CA ASN A 71 -11.87 2.50 26.59
C ASN A 71 -12.54 2.95 25.29
N LYS A 72 -13.76 3.45 25.39
CA LYS A 72 -14.50 4.04 24.29
C LYS A 72 -15.39 5.17 24.80
N ASN A 73 -15.32 6.32 24.15
CA ASN A 73 -16.22 7.43 24.38
C ASN A 73 -17.41 7.38 23.39
N LEU A 74 -17.18 6.87 22.19
CA LEU A 74 -18.20 6.69 21.16
C LEU A 74 -18.34 5.22 20.77
N SER A 75 -19.54 4.84 20.35
CA SER A 75 -19.78 3.50 19.78
C SER A 75 -18.98 3.31 18.48
N PHE A 76 -18.77 2.05 18.09
CA PHE A 76 -18.13 1.69 16.85
C PHE A 76 -18.77 2.40 15.64
N SER A 77 -20.09 2.28 15.50
CA SER A 77 -20.84 2.88 14.39
C SER A 77 -20.72 4.41 14.32
N LYS A 78 -20.70 5.09 15.48
CA LYS A 78 -20.50 6.54 15.52
C LYS A 78 -19.09 6.94 15.08
N CYS A 79 -18.06 6.18 15.44
CA CYS A 79 -16.69 6.44 14.96
C CYS A 79 -16.58 6.20 13.45
N VAL A 80 -17.16 5.11 12.93
CA VAL A 80 -17.22 4.85 11.49
C VAL A 80 -17.95 5.96 10.76
N PHE A 81 -19.09 6.43 11.28
CA PHE A 81 -19.81 7.57 10.71
C PHE A 81 -18.98 8.86 10.70
N LEU A 82 -18.21 9.13 11.75
CA LEU A 82 -17.30 10.28 11.77
C LEU A 82 -16.18 10.17 10.72
N CYS A 83 -15.82 8.98 10.28
CA CYS A 83 -14.82 8.71 9.25
C CYS A 83 -15.43 8.57 7.84
N VAL A 84 -16.63 9.08 7.58
CA VAL A 84 -17.27 8.99 6.24
C VAL A 84 -16.33 9.37 5.08
N PRO A 85 -15.43 10.37 5.17
CA PRO A 85 -14.49 10.65 4.09
C PRO A 85 -13.64 9.42 3.71
N ILE A 86 -13.12 8.68 4.69
CA ILE A 86 -12.34 7.46 4.44
C ILE A 86 -13.23 6.35 3.88
N VAL A 87 -14.45 6.19 4.41
CA VAL A 87 -15.41 5.20 3.88
C VAL A 87 -15.73 5.48 2.41
N VAL A 88 -15.95 6.75 2.05
CA VAL A 88 -16.20 7.13 0.65
C VAL A 88 -15.01 6.82 -0.24
N LEU A 89 -13.80 7.18 0.19
CA LEU A 89 -12.57 6.88 -0.56
C LEU A 89 -12.38 5.37 -0.71
N SER A 90 -12.61 4.58 0.33
CA SER A 90 -12.52 3.11 0.27
C SER A 90 -13.54 2.52 -0.73
N ILE A 91 -14.79 2.99 -0.68
CA ILE A 91 -15.82 2.53 -1.61
C ILE A 91 -15.47 2.90 -3.06
N LEU A 92 -15.00 4.12 -3.31
CA LEU A 92 -14.57 4.54 -4.64
C LEU A 92 -13.41 3.67 -5.15
N SER A 93 -12.42 3.41 -4.31
CA SER A 93 -11.31 2.51 -4.64
C SER A 93 -11.80 1.08 -4.90
N LEU A 94 -12.72 0.56 -4.09
CA LEU A 94 -13.32 -0.75 -4.31
C LEU A 94 -14.04 -0.84 -5.66
N LEU A 95 -14.84 0.18 -5.98
CA LEU A 95 -15.60 0.22 -7.23
C LEU A 95 -14.70 0.24 -8.46
N THR A 96 -13.58 0.95 -8.40
CA THR A 96 -12.58 0.96 -9.50
C THR A 96 -11.83 -0.36 -9.64
N ASN A 97 -11.76 -1.15 -8.57
CA ASN A 97 -11.01 -2.41 -8.53
C ASN A 97 -11.91 -3.68 -8.49
N LEU A 98 -13.20 -3.54 -8.80
CA LEU A 98 -14.14 -4.69 -8.78
C LEU A 98 -13.70 -5.84 -9.68
N ASN A 99 -13.18 -5.54 -10.87
CA ASN A 99 -12.68 -6.56 -11.78
C ASN A 99 -11.55 -7.38 -11.15
N ASN A 100 -10.65 -6.72 -10.43
CA ASN A 100 -9.56 -7.39 -9.72
C ASN A 100 -10.09 -8.31 -8.61
N LEU A 101 -11.14 -7.88 -7.89
CA LEU A 101 -11.77 -8.70 -6.85
C LEU A 101 -12.31 -10.02 -7.41
N PHE A 102 -12.95 -9.97 -8.59
CA PHE A 102 -13.57 -11.16 -9.18
C PHE A 102 -12.59 -12.03 -9.99
N SER A 103 -11.46 -11.48 -10.42
CA SER A 103 -10.45 -12.20 -11.22
C SER A 103 -9.27 -12.71 -10.40
N ALA A 104 -9.11 -12.25 -9.16
CA ALA A 104 -8.00 -12.65 -8.33
C ALA A 104 -8.11 -14.09 -7.84
N ASN A 105 -6.95 -14.72 -7.66
CA ASN A 105 -6.84 -16.02 -7.02
C ASN A 105 -7.30 -15.95 -5.57
N SER A 106 -7.99 -16.99 -5.08
CA SER A 106 -8.48 -17.04 -3.71
C SER A 106 -7.37 -16.98 -2.65
N GLY A 107 -6.20 -17.55 -2.92
CA GLY A 107 -5.04 -17.49 -2.03
C GLY A 107 -4.50 -16.04 -1.91
N ASP A 108 -4.46 -15.33 -3.02
CA ASP A 108 -4.03 -13.93 -3.05
C ASP A 108 -5.02 -13.02 -2.33
N LEU A 109 -6.32 -13.23 -2.53
CA LEU A 109 -7.35 -12.48 -1.80
C LEU A 109 -7.32 -12.75 -0.30
N ILE A 110 -7.17 -14.00 0.13
CA ILE A 110 -7.09 -14.36 1.56
C ILE A 110 -5.85 -13.71 2.17
N SER A 111 -4.69 -13.82 1.52
CA SER A 111 -3.45 -13.22 2.01
C SER A 111 -3.55 -11.69 2.07
N LEU A 112 -4.21 -11.05 1.08
CA LEU A 112 -4.47 -9.60 1.07
C LEU A 112 -5.36 -9.16 2.23
N VAL A 113 -6.47 -9.87 2.46
CA VAL A 113 -7.40 -9.55 3.57
C VAL A 113 -6.68 -9.65 4.91
N LEU A 114 -5.93 -10.73 5.14
CA LEU A 114 -5.17 -10.91 6.38
C LEU A 114 -4.07 -9.86 6.53
N TYR A 115 -3.38 -9.52 5.45
CA TYR A 115 -2.35 -8.48 5.43
C TYR A 115 -2.95 -7.11 5.79
N ALA A 116 -4.02 -6.69 5.14
CA ALA A 116 -4.70 -5.42 5.44
C ALA A 116 -5.22 -5.35 6.89
N ILE A 117 -5.72 -6.47 7.44
CA ILE A 117 -6.12 -6.54 8.84
C ILE A 117 -4.91 -6.34 9.76
N CYS A 118 -3.79 -6.98 9.47
CA CYS A 118 -2.57 -6.83 10.28
C CYS A 118 -2.02 -5.41 10.22
N ILE A 119 -1.98 -4.77 9.03
CA ILE A 119 -1.60 -3.35 8.89
C ILE A 119 -2.48 -2.49 9.82
N GLY A 120 -3.80 -2.57 9.68
CA GLY A 120 -4.71 -1.75 10.47
C GLY A 120 -4.57 -2.00 11.98
N ILE A 121 -4.38 -3.24 12.42
CA ILE A 121 -4.12 -3.54 13.85
C ILE A 121 -2.81 -2.90 14.28
N PHE A 122 -1.73 -3.18 13.56
CA PHE A 122 -0.41 -2.68 13.94
C PHE A 122 -0.39 -1.15 13.97
N GLU A 123 -0.77 -0.50 12.87
CA GLU A 123 -0.62 0.94 12.74
C GLU A 123 -1.52 1.70 13.71
N GLU A 124 -2.77 1.28 13.89
CA GLU A 124 -3.66 1.98 14.82
C GLU A 124 -3.25 1.75 16.28
N VAL A 125 -2.86 0.54 16.66
CA VAL A 125 -2.37 0.28 18.01
C VAL A 125 -1.09 1.06 18.29
N PHE A 126 -0.15 1.06 17.35
CA PHE A 126 1.14 1.71 17.52
C PHE A 126 1.03 3.24 17.47
N PHE A 127 0.44 3.80 16.41
CA PHE A 127 0.42 5.25 16.24
C PHE A 127 -0.64 5.93 17.11
N ARG A 128 -1.86 5.41 17.22
CA ARG A 128 -2.94 6.04 18.00
C ARG A 128 -2.92 5.57 19.46
N GLY A 129 -2.78 4.26 19.66
CA GLY A 129 -2.76 3.67 21.01
C GLY A 129 -1.52 4.05 21.80
N ILE A 130 -0.33 3.99 21.20
CA ILE A 130 0.94 4.20 21.88
C ILE A 130 1.46 5.61 21.65
N ILE A 131 1.83 5.99 20.44
CA ILE A 131 2.50 7.27 20.14
C ILE A 131 1.62 8.46 20.51
N GLU A 132 0.45 8.56 19.89
CA GLU A 132 -0.50 9.65 20.17
C GLU A 132 -0.97 9.61 21.62
N GLY A 133 -1.21 8.40 22.14
CA GLY A 133 -1.57 8.22 23.55
C GLY A 133 -0.52 8.77 24.51
N ILE A 134 0.79 8.55 24.28
CA ILE A 134 1.89 9.13 25.08
C ILE A 134 1.86 10.66 24.97
N LEU A 135 1.76 11.18 23.75
CA LEU A 135 1.75 12.63 23.51
C LEU A 135 0.54 13.31 24.19
N LEU A 136 -0.64 12.71 24.13
CA LEU A 136 -1.85 13.24 24.75
C LEU A 136 -1.79 13.18 26.29
N ASP A 137 -1.33 12.08 26.86
CA ASP A 137 -1.30 11.87 28.30
C ASP A 137 -0.22 12.73 28.99
N GLU A 138 0.95 12.90 28.36
CA GLU A 138 2.08 13.62 28.96
C GLU A 138 2.11 15.10 28.57
N TYR A 139 1.58 15.47 27.40
CA TYR A 139 1.66 16.84 26.89
C TYR A 139 0.30 17.49 26.63
N GLY A 140 -0.78 16.71 26.46
CA GLY A 140 -2.11 17.16 26.02
C GLY A 140 -2.93 17.95 27.04
N SER A 141 -2.33 18.77 27.92
CA SER A 141 -3.01 19.48 29.01
C SER A 141 -3.83 20.70 28.58
N SER A 142 -3.74 21.14 27.33
CA SER A 142 -4.51 22.26 26.80
C SER A 142 -4.90 22.00 25.35
N ASN A 143 -5.89 22.73 24.83
CA ASN A 143 -6.35 22.57 23.46
C ASN A 143 -5.22 22.68 22.42
N LYS A 144 -4.34 23.67 22.56
CA LYS A 144 -3.18 23.81 21.65
C LYS A 144 -2.23 22.62 21.72
N ARG A 145 -2.00 22.07 22.92
CA ARG A 145 -1.12 20.91 23.11
C ARG A 145 -1.77 19.62 22.59
N ILE A 146 -3.09 19.48 22.70
CA ILE A 146 -3.82 18.35 22.10
C ILE A 146 -3.71 18.37 20.59
N ILE A 147 -3.98 19.53 19.94
CA ILE A 147 -3.83 19.69 18.50
C ILE A 147 -2.39 19.36 18.07
N PHE A 148 -1.41 19.90 18.79
CA PHE A 148 0.00 19.61 18.54
C PHE A 148 0.29 18.10 18.62
N SER A 149 -0.22 17.40 19.64
CA SER A 149 -0.03 15.96 19.83
C SER A 149 -0.61 15.14 18.67
N ILE A 150 -1.82 15.50 18.24
CA ILE A 150 -2.48 14.84 17.10
C ILE A 150 -1.69 15.07 15.80
N VAL A 151 -1.32 16.34 15.52
CA VAL A 151 -0.57 16.69 14.31
C VAL A 151 0.80 16.01 14.31
N LEU A 152 1.50 16.03 15.42
CA LEU A 152 2.81 15.39 15.54
C LEU A 152 2.73 13.88 15.34
N SER A 153 1.71 13.20 15.92
CA SER A 153 1.47 11.78 15.69
C SER A 153 1.19 11.49 14.21
N GLY A 154 0.40 12.34 13.53
CA GLY A 154 0.14 12.23 12.10
C GLY A 154 1.40 12.42 11.26
N ILE A 155 2.27 13.38 11.61
CA ILE A 155 3.55 13.59 10.93
C ILE A 155 4.46 12.37 11.12
N ILE A 156 4.56 11.82 12.34
CA ILE A 156 5.36 10.62 12.62
C ILE A 156 4.83 9.44 11.78
N PHE A 157 3.51 9.29 11.67
CA PHE A 157 2.89 8.30 10.81
C PHE A 157 3.27 8.49 9.34
N GLY A 158 3.25 9.72 8.82
CA GLY A 158 3.73 10.01 7.47
C GLY A 158 5.21 9.66 7.27
N PHE A 159 6.06 9.95 8.27
CA PHE A 159 7.50 9.69 8.18
C PHE A 159 7.86 8.22 7.96
N VAL A 160 7.08 7.27 8.48
CA VAL A 160 7.32 5.83 8.27
C VAL A 160 7.28 5.49 6.78
N HIS A 161 6.39 6.14 6.03
CA HIS A 161 6.25 5.89 4.60
C HIS A 161 7.46 6.37 3.76
N LEU A 162 8.34 7.22 4.34
CA LEU A 162 9.61 7.53 3.69
C LEU A 162 10.54 6.30 3.60
N GLY A 163 10.30 5.28 4.41
CA GLY A 163 10.96 3.98 4.32
C GLY A 163 10.78 3.31 2.96
N ASN A 164 9.70 3.63 2.23
CA ASN A 164 9.44 3.09 0.89
C ASN A 164 10.48 3.50 -0.15
N LEU A 165 11.24 4.60 0.09
CA LEU A 165 12.43 4.92 -0.73
C LEU A 165 13.46 3.79 -0.71
N PHE A 166 13.67 3.17 0.46
CA PHE A 166 14.59 2.04 0.60
C PHE A 166 14.03 0.74 0.01
N ALA A 167 12.72 0.67 -0.18
CA ALA A 167 12.04 -0.41 -0.88
C ALA A 167 11.96 -0.21 -2.41
N GLY A 168 12.58 0.87 -2.94
CA GLY A 168 12.66 1.14 -4.38
C GLY A 168 11.55 2.01 -4.95
N GLN A 169 10.68 2.58 -4.10
CA GLN A 169 9.69 3.56 -4.57
C GLN A 169 10.38 4.87 -4.94
N ASP A 170 9.96 5.51 -6.04
CA ASP A 170 10.53 6.79 -6.46
C ASP A 170 10.25 7.92 -5.45
N LEU A 171 11.12 8.93 -5.45
CA LEU A 171 11.07 10.04 -4.50
C LEU A 171 9.74 10.80 -4.54
N LEU A 172 9.21 11.05 -5.74
CA LEU A 172 7.98 11.83 -5.89
C LEU A 172 6.79 11.09 -5.30
N SER A 173 6.59 9.83 -5.68
CA SER A 173 5.53 8.97 -5.14
C SER A 173 5.63 8.82 -3.62
N THR A 174 6.85 8.67 -3.10
CA THR A 174 7.09 8.59 -1.66
C THR A 174 6.74 9.88 -0.94
N MET A 175 7.10 11.04 -1.52
CA MET A 175 6.72 12.34 -0.93
C MET A 175 5.21 12.57 -0.97
N ILE A 176 4.54 12.17 -2.05
CA ILE A 176 3.07 12.21 -2.14
C ILE A 176 2.46 11.37 -1.02
N GLN A 177 2.93 10.15 -0.85
CA GLN A 177 2.46 9.22 0.18
C GLN A 177 2.73 9.79 1.58
N PHE A 178 3.89 10.39 1.83
CA PHE A 178 4.19 11.07 3.09
C PHE A 178 3.13 12.13 3.46
N PHE A 179 2.76 13.01 2.53
CA PHE A 179 1.76 14.05 2.79
C PHE A 179 0.36 13.48 2.96
N GLN A 180 -0.03 12.51 2.15
CA GLN A 180 -1.34 11.86 2.26
C GLN A 180 -1.46 11.05 3.55
N ALA A 181 -0.45 10.25 3.89
CA ALA A 181 -0.40 9.51 5.15
C ALA A 181 -0.41 10.44 6.37
N THR A 182 0.34 11.55 6.32
CA THR A 182 0.27 12.59 7.38
C THR A 182 -1.16 13.10 7.55
N ALA A 183 -1.84 13.44 6.47
CA ALA A 183 -3.20 13.96 6.52
C ALA A 183 -4.19 12.91 7.08
N ILE A 184 -4.14 11.66 6.60
CA ILE A 184 -4.94 10.54 7.14
C ILE A 184 -4.57 10.29 8.60
N GLY A 185 -3.29 10.38 8.95
CA GLY A 185 -2.79 10.26 10.30
C GLY A 185 -3.41 11.26 11.27
N VAL A 186 -3.50 12.52 10.85
CA VAL A 186 -4.16 13.59 11.62
C VAL A 186 -5.67 13.36 11.71
N LEU A 187 -6.32 12.91 10.64
CA LEU A 187 -7.74 12.59 10.64
C LEU A 187 -8.05 11.47 11.64
N PHE A 188 -7.37 10.34 11.56
CA PHE A 188 -7.57 9.21 12.46
C PHE A 188 -7.21 9.55 13.90
N GLY A 189 -6.12 10.30 14.12
CA GLY A 189 -5.77 10.80 15.44
C GLY A 189 -6.86 11.68 16.03
N THR A 190 -7.46 12.56 15.24
CA THR A 190 -8.60 13.37 15.68
C THR A 190 -9.79 12.52 16.09
N ILE A 191 -10.15 11.51 15.30
CA ILE A 191 -11.27 10.61 15.59
C ILE A 191 -10.96 9.76 16.83
N TYR A 192 -9.69 9.28 16.97
CA TYR A 192 -9.27 8.55 18.16
C TYR A 192 -9.36 9.43 19.41
N TYR A 193 -8.89 10.66 19.34
CA TYR A 193 -9.01 11.60 20.46
C TYR A 193 -10.45 11.77 20.94
N ILE A 194 -11.40 11.87 20.02
CA ILE A 194 -12.81 12.07 20.32
C ILE A 194 -13.49 10.77 20.77
N GLY A 195 -13.31 9.71 20.00
CA GLY A 195 -14.06 8.45 20.11
C GLY A 195 -13.44 7.45 21.06
N ARG A 196 -12.14 7.47 21.25
CA ARG A 196 -11.34 6.49 22.02
C ARG A 196 -11.70 5.03 21.68
N ASN A 197 -12.15 4.78 20.46
CA ASN A 197 -12.55 3.47 19.98
C ASN A 197 -11.55 2.96 18.95
N ILE A 198 -10.53 2.26 19.43
CA ILE A 198 -9.45 1.76 18.57
C ILE A 198 -9.96 0.75 17.54
N TRP A 199 -10.97 -0.06 17.88
CA TRP A 199 -11.51 -1.07 16.98
C TRP A 199 -12.17 -0.50 15.73
N ALA A 200 -12.81 0.68 15.87
CA ALA A 200 -13.39 1.36 14.71
C ALA A 200 -12.31 1.87 13.75
N LEU A 201 -11.18 2.35 14.29
CA LEU A 201 -10.06 2.80 13.47
C LEU A 201 -9.33 1.63 12.81
N ILE A 202 -9.08 0.55 13.55
CA ILE A 202 -8.51 -0.69 12.99
C ILE A 202 -9.37 -1.15 11.79
N PHE A 203 -10.68 -1.24 11.96
CA PHE A 203 -11.58 -1.64 10.88
C PHE A 203 -11.50 -0.70 9.67
N LEU A 204 -11.56 0.60 9.90
CA LEU A 204 -11.54 1.61 8.84
C LEU A 204 -10.23 1.60 8.06
N HIS A 205 -9.11 1.48 8.78
CA HIS A 205 -7.78 1.41 8.17
C HIS A 205 -7.63 0.13 7.35
N SER A 206 -7.92 -1.02 7.95
CA SER A 206 -7.87 -2.31 7.25
C SER A 206 -8.76 -2.34 6.01
N PHE A 207 -9.95 -1.74 6.09
CA PHE A 207 -10.87 -1.67 4.96
C PHE A 207 -10.35 -0.75 3.86
N TYR A 208 -9.78 0.41 4.22
CA TYR A 208 -9.16 1.33 3.28
C TYR A 208 -7.99 0.66 2.54
N ASP A 209 -7.06 0.05 3.29
CA ASP A 209 -5.90 -0.62 2.72
C ASP A 209 -6.29 -1.81 1.84
N PHE A 210 -7.27 -2.61 2.28
CA PHE A 210 -7.81 -3.68 1.43
C PHE A 210 -8.30 -3.14 0.09
N CYS A 211 -9.09 -2.07 0.10
CA CYS A 211 -9.64 -1.50 -1.12
C CYS A 211 -8.57 -0.91 -2.05
N VAL A 212 -7.53 -0.30 -1.48
CA VAL A 212 -6.40 0.28 -2.25
C VAL A 212 -5.52 -0.83 -2.82
N LEU A 213 -5.08 -1.77 -1.98
CA LEU A 213 -4.19 -2.87 -2.37
C LEU A 213 -4.85 -3.88 -3.31
N LEU A 214 -6.19 -3.94 -3.33
CA LEU A 214 -6.93 -4.71 -4.31
C LEU A 214 -6.63 -4.29 -5.76
N GLY A 215 -6.22 -3.03 -5.96
CA GLY A 215 -5.72 -2.54 -7.25
C GLY A 215 -4.52 -3.32 -7.76
N GLU A 216 -3.71 -3.86 -6.86
CA GLU A 216 -2.46 -4.55 -7.18
C GLU A 216 -2.52 -6.07 -7.05
N VAL A 217 -3.65 -6.64 -6.63
CA VAL A 217 -3.75 -8.08 -6.29
C VAL A 217 -3.35 -9.01 -7.45
N ASN A 218 -3.64 -8.60 -8.68
CA ASN A 218 -3.32 -9.33 -9.89
C ASN A 218 -1.94 -9.00 -10.48
N LEU A 219 -1.18 -8.08 -9.85
CA LEU A 219 0.17 -7.76 -10.28
C LEU A 219 1.16 -8.86 -9.87
N VAL A 220 2.25 -8.96 -10.60
CA VAL A 220 3.41 -9.74 -10.16
C VAL A 220 3.98 -9.13 -8.89
N THR A 221 4.37 -9.98 -7.95
CA THR A 221 4.98 -9.52 -6.69
C THR A 221 6.24 -8.69 -6.99
N GLY A 222 6.37 -7.56 -6.33
CA GLY A 222 7.47 -6.60 -6.53
C GLY A 222 7.23 -5.55 -7.62
N CYS A 223 6.17 -5.70 -8.45
CA CYS A 223 5.75 -4.65 -9.36
C CYS A 223 4.63 -3.82 -8.73
N SER A 224 4.64 -2.53 -8.97
CA SER A 224 3.60 -1.60 -8.55
C SER A 224 2.98 -0.88 -9.74
N TYR A 225 1.78 -0.32 -9.55
CA TYR A 225 1.23 0.62 -10.51
C TYR A 225 1.88 1.99 -10.38
N SER A 226 2.24 2.56 -11.49
CA SER A 226 2.44 3.99 -11.61
C SER A 226 1.46 4.56 -12.64
N SER A 227 1.15 5.82 -12.53
CA SER A 227 0.26 6.49 -13.48
C SER A 227 0.79 7.90 -13.75
N ASP A 228 0.74 8.33 -15.01
CA ASP A 228 1.03 9.72 -15.39
C ASP A 228 -0.13 10.62 -14.98
N VAL A 229 -0.32 10.76 -13.68
CA VAL A 229 -1.25 11.75 -13.15
C VAL A 229 -0.56 13.11 -13.18
N PRO A 230 -1.14 14.13 -13.85
CA PRO A 230 -0.56 15.46 -13.83
C PRO A 230 -0.29 15.96 -12.41
N MET A 231 0.86 16.52 -12.20
CA MET A 231 1.29 17.05 -10.90
C MET A 231 0.25 17.98 -10.26
N SER A 232 -0.48 18.75 -11.07
CA SER A 232 -1.57 19.62 -10.59
C SER A 232 -2.70 18.84 -9.91
N ILE A 233 -3.08 17.69 -10.45
CA ILE A 233 -4.14 16.83 -9.87
C ILE A 233 -3.65 16.19 -8.57
N THR A 234 -2.41 15.71 -8.57
CA THR A 234 -1.77 15.13 -7.38
C THR A 234 -1.68 16.16 -6.26
N ILE A 235 -1.23 17.38 -6.56
CA ILE A 235 -1.17 18.48 -5.58
C ILE A 235 -2.57 18.81 -5.05
N ASN A 236 -3.60 18.86 -5.91
CA ASN A 236 -4.97 19.10 -5.48
C ASN A 236 -5.47 18.02 -4.52
N SER A 237 -5.18 16.75 -4.78
CA SER A 237 -5.55 15.64 -3.88
C SER A 237 -4.89 15.78 -2.50
N ILE A 238 -3.61 16.16 -2.46
CA ILE A 238 -2.88 16.42 -1.21
C ILE A 238 -3.52 17.60 -0.46
N ILE A 239 -3.78 18.72 -1.15
CA ILE A 239 -4.41 19.91 -0.55
C ILE A 239 -5.77 19.55 0.04
N ILE A 240 -6.60 18.79 -0.67
CA ILE A 240 -7.92 18.36 -0.20
C ILE A 240 -7.81 17.47 1.03
N SER A 241 -6.87 16.52 1.05
CA SER A 241 -6.62 15.66 2.21
C SER A 241 -6.21 16.48 3.44
N ILE A 242 -5.33 17.47 3.25
CA ILE A 242 -4.92 18.40 4.32
C ILE A 242 -6.12 19.25 4.81
N LEU A 243 -6.94 19.78 3.90
CA LEU A 243 -8.11 20.58 4.25
C LEU A 243 -9.11 19.77 5.08
N ILE A 244 -9.38 18.51 4.68
CA ILE A 244 -10.25 17.61 5.45
C ILE A 244 -9.68 17.42 6.85
N SER A 245 -8.39 17.17 6.98
CA SER A 245 -7.73 16.98 8.28
C SER A 245 -7.79 18.23 9.16
N ILE A 246 -7.63 19.42 8.59
CA ILE A 246 -7.79 20.70 9.29
C ILE A 246 -9.21 20.87 9.78
N ILE A 247 -10.22 20.58 8.95
CA ILE A 247 -11.64 20.63 9.32
C ILE A 247 -11.87 19.77 10.57
N TYR A 248 -11.37 18.53 10.56
CA TYR A 248 -11.51 17.62 11.71
C TYR A 248 -10.78 18.14 12.95
N LEU A 249 -9.58 18.68 12.83
CA LEU A 249 -8.87 19.32 13.94
C LEU A 249 -9.63 20.49 14.55
N LEU A 250 -10.26 21.32 13.73
CA LEU A 250 -11.09 22.43 14.21
C LEU A 250 -12.31 21.92 14.98
N PHE A 251 -12.90 20.79 14.57
CA PHE A 251 -13.98 20.15 15.31
C PHE A 251 -13.50 19.55 16.63
N SER A 252 -12.32 18.88 16.64
CA SER A 252 -11.75 18.36 17.89
C SER A 252 -11.54 19.44 18.93
N SER A 253 -11.11 20.63 18.50
CA SER A 253 -10.92 21.76 19.38
C SER A 253 -12.23 22.27 20.02
N ARG A 254 -13.33 22.20 19.28
CA ARG A 254 -14.66 22.54 19.79
C ARG A 254 -15.18 21.48 20.77
N VAL A 255 -14.95 20.21 20.49
CA VAL A 255 -15.30 19.09 21.40
C VAL A 255 -14.54 19.20 22.71
N TYR A 256 -13.25 19.52 22.68
CA TYR A 256 -12.48 19.73 23.89
C TYR A 256 -13.03 20.87 24.77
N LYS A 257 -13.37 22.01 24.17
CA LYS A 257 -14.00 23.13 24.89
C LYS A 257 -15.33 22.75 25.53
N LYS A 258 -16.06 21.81 24.96
CA LYS A 258 -17.40 21.39 25.39
C LYS A 258 -17.39 20.20 26.35
N ASN A 259 -16.36 19.35 26.32
CA ASN A 259 -16.20 18.21 27.24
C ASN A 259 -15.92 18.63 28.70
N ASN A 260 -15.60 19.89 28.95
CA ASN A 260 -15.73 20.47 30.29
C ASN A 260 -17.19 20.60 30.75
N ASN A 261 -18.18 20.43 29.82
CA ASN A 261 -19.60 20.28 30.06
C ASN A 261 -20.09 19.02 29.35
N LYS A 262 -20.47 17.98 30.08
CA LYS A 262 -20.72 16.57 29.73
C LYS A 262 -21.59 16.19 28.51
N ASP A 263 -21.99 17.14 27.64
CA ASP A 263 -22.83 16.87 26.44
C ASP A 263 -22.14 17.29 25.16
N ALA A 264 -21.22 16.46 24.68
CA ALA A 264 -20.62 16.60 23.35
C ALA A 264 -21.69 16.28 22.27
N ASN A 265 -22.31 17.30 21.73
CA ASN A 265 -23.33 17.15 20.70
C ASN A 265 -22.67 16.80 19.36
N VAL A 266 -22.81 15.55 18.89
CA VAL A 266 -22.30 15.03 17.62
C VAL A 266 -22.73 15.89 16.41
N LYS A 267 -23.83 16.66 16.52
CA LYS A 267 -24.31 17.56 15.47
C LYS A 267 -23.32 18.59 14.93
N VAL A 268 -22.24 18.90 15.67
CA VAL A 268 -21.20 19.82 15.16
C VAL A 268 -20.33 19.17 14.08
N PHE A 269 -20.28 17.83 14.03
CA PHE A 269 -19.54 17.08 13.01
C PHE A 269 -20.28 16.97 11.67
N ASP A 270 -21.61 17.06 11.67
CA ASP A 270 -22.41 16.87 10.45
C ASP A 270 -21.95 17.82 9.33
N ALA A 271 -21.75 19.11 9.64
CA ALA A 271 -21.29 20.08 8.67
C ALA A 271 -19.89 19.76 8.13
N GLY A 272 -18.97 19.30 8.98
CA GLY A 272 -17.61 18.93 8.57
C GLY A 272 -17.59 17.69 7.69
N ILE A 273 -18.43 16.71 7.99
CA ILE A 273 -18.61 15.51 7.16
C ILE A 273 -19.13 15.90 5.78
N TYR A 274 -20.20 16.71 5.70
CA TYR A 274 -20.75 17.18 4.42
C TYR A 274 -19.73 17.95 3.60
N VAL A 275 -18.99 18.89 4.22
CA VAL A 275 -17.93 19.63 3.53
C VAL A 275 -16.83 18.71 3.02
N SER A 276 -16.43 17.71 3.81
CA SER A 276 -15.41 16.74 3.41
C SER A 276 -15.87 15.88 2.22
N ILE A 277 -17.12 15.42 2.23
CA ILE A 277 -17.72 14.68 1.10
C ILE A 277 -17.76 15.57 -0.14
N CYS A 278 -18.18 16.83 -0.01
CA CYS A 278 -18.18 17.78 -1.12
C CYS A 278 -16.78 18.00 -1.68
N LEU A 279 -15.75 18.13 -0.85
CA LEU A 279 -14.36 18.29 -1.29
C LEU A 279 -13.88 17.06 -2.07
N ILE A 280 -14.20 15.85 -1.61
CA ILE A 280 -13.87 14.60 -2.32
C ILE A 280 -14.61 14.56 -3.67
N ALA A 281 -15.90 14.88 -3.70
CA ALA A 281 -16.69 14.91 -4.92
C ALA A 281 -16.13 15.93 -5.93
N ILE A 282 -15.78 17.14 -5.48
CA ILE A 282 -15.17 18.17 -6.30
C ILE A 282 -13.85 17.66 -6.88
N ASN A 283 -12.99 17.02 -6.09
CA ASN A 283 -11.74 16.47 -6.58
C ASN A 283 -11.95 15.44 -7.69
N ASN A 284 -12.91 14.52 -7.51
CA ASN A 284 -13.23 13.51 -8.53
C ASN A 284 -13.81 14.13 -9.80
N VAL A 285 -14.67 15.16 -9.67
CA VAL A 285 -15.21 15.89 -10.83
C VAL A 285 -14.08 16.63 -11.57
N LEU A 286 -13.22 17.33 -10.86
CA LEU A 286 -12.05 18.00 -11.47
C LEU A 286 -11.13 17.01 -12.18
N PHE A 287 -10.90 15.84 -11.59
CA PHE A 287 -10.16 14.77 -12.24
C PHE A 287 -10.84 14.31 -13.55
N SER A 288 -12.15 14.04 -13.51
CA SER A 288 -12.91 13.62 -14.70
C SER A 288 -12.95 14.69 -15.79
N LEU A 289 -13.09 15.97 -15.41
CA LEU A 289 -13.12 17.10 -16.33
C LEU A 289 -11.76 17.45 -16.94
N SER A 290 -10.67 17.02 -16.31
CA SER A 290 -9.32 17.28 -16.82
C SER A 290 -9.03 16.59 -18.16
N GLY A 291 -9.86 15.60 -18.54
CA GLY A 291 -9.68 14.82 -19.76
C GLY A 291 -8.35 14.06 -19.82
N VAL A 292 -7.69 13.92 -18.67
CA VAL A 292 -6.43 13.18 -18.56
C VAL A 292 -6.72 11.71 -18.74
N ASP A 293 -6.28 11.20 -19.88
CA ASP A 293 -6.17 9.77 -20.08
C ASP A 293 -5.00 9.28 -19.20
N VAL A 294 -5.35 8.63 -18.08
CA VAL A 294 -4.34 8.15 -17.13
C VAL A 294 -3.76 6.88 -17.71
N ASN A 295 -2.63 7.02 -18.40
CA ASN A 295 -1.83 5.87 -18.75
C ASN A 295 -1.31 5.25 -17.44
N LYS A 296 -1.77 4.04 -17.16
CA LYS A 296 -1.28 3.25 -16.03
C LYS A 296 -0.07 2.45 -16.49
N TYR A 297 1.01 2.56 -15.76
CA TYR A 297 2.22 1.79 -16.01
C TYR A 297 2.46 0.79 -14.90
N TYR A 298 3.07 -0.34 -15.25
CA TYR A 298 3.75 -1.14 -14.26
C TYR A 298 5.16 -0.59 -14.05
N VAL A 299 5.56 -0.51 -12.81
CA VAL A 299 6.92 -0.20 -12.42
C VAL A 299 7.53 -1.49 -11.89
N CYS A 300 8.45 -2.04 -12.62
CA CYS A 300 9.16 -3.26 -12.24
C CYS A 300 10.63 -2.94 -12.14
N PRO A 301 11.22 -3.05 -10.96
CA PRO A 301 12.65 -2.81 -10.78
C PRO A 301 13.49 -3.89 -11.47
N ASP A 302 14.56 -3.46 -12.09
CA ASP A 302 15.60 -4.33 -12.64
C ASP A 302 16.78 -4.41 -11.65
N TYR A 303 17.29 -5.61 -11.42
CA TYR A 303 18.30 -5.85 -10.41
C TYR A 303 19.56 -6.44 -11.03
N ASP A 304 20.73 -6.04 -10.52
CA ASP A 304 21.99 -6.73 -10.78
C ASP A 304 21.90 -8.17 -10.24
N PRO A 305 22.11 -9.19 -11.07
CA PRO A 305 21.94 -10.58 -10.67
C PRO A 305 22.99 -11.05 -9.67
N VAL A 306 24.12 -10.35 -9.56
CA VAL A 306 25.23 -10.71 -8.65
C VAL A 306 25.08 -10.01 -7.31
N SER A 307 24.86 -8.70 -7.34
CA SER A 307 24.74 -7.88 -6.11
C SER A 307 23.31 -7.70 -5.63
N PHE A 308 22.32 -8.00 -6.47
CA PHE A 308 20.90 -7.69 -6.25
C PHE A 308 20.62 -6.21 -6.03
N ASN A 309 21.52 -5.34 -6.44
CA ASN A 309 21.30 -3.91 -6.42
C ASN A 309 20.36 -3.52 -7.56
N LEU A 310 19.50 -2.56 -7.29
CA LEU A 310 18.64 -1.97 -8.31
C LEU A 310 19.53 -1.30 -9.38
N ILE A 311 19.42 -1.76 -10.64
CA ILE A 311 20.11 -1.17 -11.79
C ILE A 311 19.23 -0.08 -12.38
N GLU A 312 18.00 -0.46 -12.72
CA GLU A 312 17.06 0.39 -13.42
C GLU A 312 15.63 0.02 -13.04
N THR A 313 14.72 0.97 -13.19
CA THR A 313 13.29 0.74 -13.02
C THR A 313 12.63 0.88 -14.38
N HIS A 314 12.01 -0.22 -14.85
CA HIS A 314 11.30 -0.22 -16.12
C HIS A 314 9.84 0.15 -15.91
N TYR A 315 9.33 1.01 -16.79
CA TYR A 315 7.95 1.45 -16.83
C TYR A 315 7.25 0.76 -17.99
N TYR A 316 6.19 0.01 -17.68
CA TYR A 316 5.40 -0.68 -18.70
C TYR A 316 3.99 -0.12 -18.71
N SER A 317 3.44 0.13 -19.91
CA SER A 317 2.05 0.52 -20.01
C SER A 317 1.15 -0.62 -19.51
N TYR A 318 0.11 -0.24 -18.80
CA TYR A 318 -0.83 -1.19 -18.21
C TYR A 318 -1.61 -1.94 -19.30
N ASP A 319 -1.47 -3.26 -19.32
CA ASP A 319 -2.26 -4.20 -20.11
C ASP A 319 -2.31 -3.96 -21.64
N ASP A 320 -1.40 -3.16 -22.21
CA ASP A 320 -1.50 -2.76 -23.60
C ASP A 320 -0.12 -2.48 -24.21
N PHE A 321 0.43 -3.48 -24.89
CA PHE A 321 1.71 -3.38 -25.59
C PHE A 321 1.49 -3.56 -27.08
N THR A 322 1.85 -2.59 -27.88
CA THR A 322 1.82 -2.71 -29.34
C THR A 322 3.23 -2.99 -29.85
N TYR A 323 3.41 -4.09 -30.56
CA TYR A 323 4.65 -4.44 -31.25
C TYR A 323 4.31 -4.89 -32.68
N ASN A 324 4.93 -4.28 -33.68
CA ASN A 324 4.63 -4.53 -35.10
C ASN A 324 3.14 -4.48 -35.42
N ASP A 325 2.46 -3.41 -34.96
CA ASP A 325 1.02 -3.16 -35.13
C ASP A 325 0.09 -4.20 -34.49
N VAL A 326 0.61 -5.17 -33.78
CA VAL A 326 -0.16 -6.13 -32.99
C VAL A 326 -0.20 -5.69 -31.53
N ARG A 327 -1.41 -5.54 -31.03
CA ARG A 327 -1.65 -5.21 -29.62
C ARG A 327 -1.64 -6.49 -28.78
N TYR A 328 -0.77 -6.54 -27.77
CA TYR A 328 -0.69 -7.62 -26.78
C TYR A 328 -1.23 -7.10 -25.46
N TYR A 329 -2.25 -7.74 -24.93
CA TYR A 329 -2.91 -7.23 -23.71
C TYR A 329 -3.59 -8.35 -22.94
N LYS A 330 -3.99 -8.01 -21.70
CA LYS A 330 -4.80 -8.85 -20.84
C LYS A 330 -6.26 -8.41 -20.96
N ASP A 331 -7.14 -9.35 -21.30
CA ASP A 331 -8.59 -9.16 -21.26
C ASP A 331 -9.21 -10.08 -20.20
N GLY A 332 -9.71 -9.47 -19.12
CA GLY A 332 -10.14 -10.25 -17.95
C GLY A 332 -9.00 -11.10 -17.39
N ASN A 333 -9.12 -12.42 -17.48
CA ASN A 333 -8.09 -13.39 -17.06
C ASN A 333 -7.40 -14.09 -18.25
N LYS A 334 -7.49 -13.54 -19.44
CA LYS A 334 -6.94 -14.11 -20.68
C LYS A 334 -5.83 -13.23 -21.26
N ALA A 335 -4.93 -13.85 -22.01
CA ALA A 335 -3.93 -13.14 -22.80
C ALA A 335 -4.39 -13.04 -24.27
N MET A 336 -4.31 -11.84 -24.81
CA MET A 336 -4.75 -11.52 -26.17
C MET A 336 -3.58 -11.01 -27.03
N ALA A 337 -3.62 -11.33 -28.32
CA ALA A 337 -2.77 -10.74 -29.34
C ALA A 337 -3.67 -10.26 -30.50
N GLY A 338 -3.88 -8.94 -30.60
CA GLY A 338 -4.96 -8.39 -31.39
C GLY A 338 -6.31 -8.96 -30.94
N ASP A 339 -7.12 -9.47 -31.87
CA ASP A 339 -8.41 -10.11 -31.57
C ASP A 339 -8.27 -11.61 -31.20
N LYS A 340 -7.04 -12.14 -31.15
CA LYS A 340 -6.81 -13.57 -30.94
C LYS A 340 -6.56 -13.86 -29.45
N ASP A 341 -7.39 -14.74 -28.89
CA ASP A 341 -7.14 -15.36 -27.57
C ASP A 341 -5.96 -16.33 -27.70
N LEU A 342 -4.94 -16.17 -26.86
CA LEU A 342 -3.75 -17.01 -26.85
C LEU A 342 -3.96 -18.35 -26.12
N GLY A 343 -5.16 -18.60 -25.59
CA GLY A 343 -5.53 -19.83 -24.91
C GLY A 343 -4.92 -19.98 -23.52
N ILE A 344 -4.46 -18.89 -22.92
CA ILE A 344 -3.90 -18.88 -21.57
C ILE A 344 -4.95 -18.26 -20.64
N SER A 345 -5.30 -18.98 -19.60
CA SER A 345 -6.21 -18.56 -18.54
C SER A 345 -5.47 -18.16 -17.25
N ASN A 346 -6.19 -17.55 -16.31
CA ASN A 346 -5.64 -17.07 -15.04
C ASN A 346 -4.43 -16.13 -15.23
N VAL A 347 -4.46 -15.35 -16.31
CA VAL A 347 -3.39 -14.43 -16.65
C VAL A 347 -3.32 -13.33 -15.61
N VAL A 348 -2.17 -13.23 -14.96
CA VAL A 348 -1.84 -12.18 -14.02
C VAL A 348 -1.29 -10.99 -14.79
N ARG A 349 -0.45 -11.27 -15.81
CA ARG A 349 0.26 -10.23 -16.52
C ARG A 349 0.65 -10.62 -17.94
N VAL A 350 0.65 -9.61 -18.82
CA VAL A 350 1.25 -9.65 -20.17
C VAL A 350 2.31 -8.56 -20.26
N VAL A 351 3.51 -8.89 -20.69
CA VAL A 351 4.62 -7.94 -20.89
C VAL A 351 5.25 -8.17 -22.24
N VAL A 352 5.46 -7.11 -23.00
CA VAL A 352 6.26 -7.13 -24.23
C VAL A 352 7.41 -6.15 -24.09
N GLN A 353 8.62 -6.64 -24.28
CA GLN A 353 9.81 -5.81 -24.23
C GLN A 353 10.88 -6.36 -25.20
N ASN A 354 11.46 -5.48 -26.02
CA ASN A 354 12.48 -5.84 -27.01
C ASN A 354 12.12 -7.10 -27.81
N ASN A 355 10.91 -7.14 -28.37
CA ASN A 355 10.33 -8.29 -29.10
C ASN A 355 10.18 -9.59 -28.28
N ASN A 356 10.26 -9.55 -26.97
CA ASN A 356 9.98 -10.69 -26.10
C ASN A 356 8.59 -10.52 -25.47
N LEU A 357 7.74 -11.54 -25.65
CA LEU A 357 6.43 -11.62 -25.00
C LEU A 357 6.55 -12.53 -23.77
N LEU A 358 6.17 -11.99 -22.63
CA LEU A 358 6.12 -12.69 -21.34
C LEU A 358 4.67 -12.65 -20.86
N ILE A 359 4.09 -13.81 -20.60
CA ILE A 359 2.74 -13.92 -20.03
C ILE A 359 2.86 -14.73 -18.74
N ILE A 360 2.36 -14.17 -17.66
CA ILE A 360 2.39 -14.81 -16.35
C ILE A 360 0.98 -15.20 -15.97
N SER A 361 0.76 -16.47 -15.68
CA SER A 361 -0.49 -16.99 -15.15
C SER A 361 -0.29 -17.53 -13.73
N SER A 362 -1.35 -17.46 -12.92
CA SER A 362 -1.38 -18.01 -11.58
C SER A 362 -1.98 -19.41 -11.61
N GLU A 363 -1.23 -20.40 -11.13
CA GLU A 363 -1.63 -21.81 -11.09
C GLU A 363 -1.75 -22.30 -9.62
N GLY A 364 -2.28 -21.44 -8.76
CA GLY A 364 -2.49 -21.74 -7.34
C GLY A 364 -1.22 -21.63 -6.50
N GLN A 365 -0.37 -22.63 -6.50
CA GLN A 365 0.85 -22.66 -5.66
C GLN A 365 2.12 -22.15 -6.38
N TYR A 366 2.08 -21.99 -7.68
CA TYR A 366 3.17 -21.52 -8.50
C TYR A 366 2.65 -20.62 -9.61
N TYR A 367 3.56 -19.90 -10.21
CA TYR A 367 3.27 -19.18 -11.44
C TYR A 367 3.74 -19.99 -12.64
N LYS A 368 2.98 -19.90 -13.71
CA LYS A 368 3.39 -20.41 -15.02
C LYS A 368 3.76 -19.22 -15.90
N LEU A 369 5.00 -19.25 -16.35
CA LEU A 369 5.54 -18.25 -17.25
C LEU A 369 5.45 -18.78 -18.66
N TYR A 370 4.79 -18.05 -19.54
CA TYR A 370 4.80 -18.29 -20.99
C TYR A 370 5.69 -17.25 -21.63
N TYR A 371 6.53 -17.72 -22.51
CA TYR A 371 7.50 -16.87 -23.19
C TYR A 371 7.48 -17.16 -24.70
N SER A 372 7.58 -16.10 -25.50
CA SER A 372 7.86 -16.18 -26.93
C SER A 372 8.65 -14.97 -27.37
N LYS A 373 9.62 -15.18 -28.27
CA LYS A 373 10.13 -14.09 -29.08
C LYS A 373 9.12 -13.79 -30.19
N ILE A 374 8.72 -12.53 -30.32
CA ILE A 374 7.86 -12.07 -31.41
C ILE A 374 8.75 -11.94 -32.63
N LYS A 375 8.40 -12.65 -33.71
CA LYS A 375 9.12 -12.55 -34.99
C LYS A 375 8.69 -11.32 -35.76
N ASP A 376 9.46 -10.96 -36.79
CA ASP A 376 9.18 -9.79 -37.63
C ASP A 376 7.81 -9.91 -38.40
N ASP A 377 7.37 -11.14 -38.64
CA ASP A 377 6.03 -11.44 -39.23
C ASP A 377 4.88 -11.42 -38.18
N GLY A 378 5.17 -11.05 -36.93
CA GLY A 378 4.20 -11.06 -35.82
C GLY A 378 3.91 -12.45 -35.26
N SER A 379 4.52 -13.52 -35.79
CA SER A 379 4.30 -14.87 -35.26
C SER A 379 4.95 -15.09 -33.91
N ILE A 380 4.26 -15.82 -33.05
CA ILE A 380 4.69 -16.19 -31.69
C ILE A 380 4.68 -17.72 -31.55
N ASN A 381 5.62 -18.23 -30.79
CA ASN A 381 5.68 -19.65 -30.41
C ASN A 381 5.91 -19.75 -28.90
N LEU A 382 4.80 -19.88 -28.17
CA LEU A 382 4.81 -19.87 -26.71
C LEU A 382 5.42 -21.17 -26.16
N ILE A 383 6.41 -21.00 -25.32
CA ILE A 383 6.93 -22.04 -24.44
C ILE A 383 6.55 -21.69 -23.01
N SER A 384 6.46 -22.69 -22.13
CA SER A 384 6.04 -22.42 -20.75
C SER A 384 7.01 -23.05 -19.73
N PHE A 385 7.13 -22.36 -18.60
CA PHE A 385 7.96 -22.76 -17.47
C PHE A 385 7.15 -22.65 -16.19
N GLU A 386 7.29 -23.61 -15.30
CA GLU A 386 6.85 -23.47 -13.91
C GLU A 386 7.92 -22.66 -13.16
N VAL A 387 7.47 -21.61 -12.48
CA VAL A 387 8.35 -20.71 -11.73
C VAL A 387 7.78 -20.50 -10.34
N PRO A 388 8.65 -20.32 -9.32
CA PRO A 388 8.16 -19.91 -8.01
C PRO A 388 7.49 -18.55 -8.10
N ILE A 389 6.86 -18.11 -7.02
CA ILE A 389 6.22 -16.80 -6.98
C ILE A 389 7.23 -15.72 -7.32
N ILE A 390 6.87 -14.87 -8.29
CA ILE A 390 7.76 -13.88 -8.88
C ILE A 390 7.68 -12.60 -8.08
N SER A 391 8.81 -12.05 -7.67
CA SER A 391 8.92 -10.74 -7.01
C SER A 391 9.18 -9.60 -8.00
N GLY A 392 9.71 -9.91 -9.18
CA GLY A 392 9.97 -8.91 -10.21
C GLY A 392 10.25 -9.56 -11.56
N VAL A 393 10.05 -8.78 -12.62
CA VAL A 393 10.45 -9.08 -14.00
C VAL A 393 11.23 -7.89 -14.55
N GLY A 394 12.24 -8.18 -15.35
CA GLY A 394 13.08 -7.16 -15.95
C GLY A 394 13.99 -7.73 -17.01
N TYR A 395 15.09 -7.07 -17.26
CA TYR A 395 16.13 -7.48 -18.20
C TYR A 395 17.49 -7.50 -17.52
N LEU A 396 18.23 -8.55 -17.79
CA LEU A 396 19.65 -8.64 -17.48
C LEU A 396 20.45 -8.24 -18.71
N SER A 397 21.21 -7.16 -18.62
CA SER A 397 22.15 -6.75 -19.66
C SER A 397 23.50 -7.40 -19.40
N ASP A 398 23.93 -8.27 -20.31
CA ASP A 398 25.30 -8.75 -20.33
C ASP A 398 26.16 -7.73 -21.09
N VAL A 399 26.79 -6.84 -20.33
CA VAL A 399 27.62 -5.74 -20.85
C VAL A 399 28.82 -6.27 -21.64
N LEU A 400 29.30 -7.47 -21.33
CA LEU A 400 30.47 -8.05 -21.99
C LEU A 400 30.16 -8.59 -23.39
N ASN A 401 28.94 -9.14 -23.57
CA ASN A 401 28.53 -9.77 -24.82
C ASN A 401 27.47 -8.97 -25.58
N ASN A 402 27.09 -7.80 -25.07
CA ASN A 402 26.02 -6.94 -25.61
C ASN A 402 24.67 -7.67 -25.78
N ASN A 403 24.41 -8.64 -24.92
CA ASN A 403 23.16 -9.39 -24.88
C ASN A 403 22.26 -8.90 -23.76
N SER A 404 20.96 -8.99 -23.99
CA SER A 404 19.94 -8.67 -23.00
C SER A 404 18.99 -9.85 -22.87
N TYR A 405 18.82 -10.35 -21.67
CA TYR A 405 18.01 -11.53 -21.37
C TYR A 405 16.80 -11.13 -20.53
N PRO A 406 15.59 -11.63 -20.84
CA PRO A 406 14.47 -11.51 -19.92
C PRO A 406 14.83 -12.14 -18.58
N MET A 407 14.64 -11.38 -17.50
CA MET A 407 15.02 -11.78 -16.15
C MET A 407 13.74 -11.87 -15.29
N ILE A 408 13.71 -12.88 -14.43
CA ILE A 408 12.65 -13.08 -13.44
C ILE A 408 13.32 -13.26 -12.09
N LYS A 409 12.87 -12.48 -11.11
CA LYS A 409 13.30 -12.63 -9.73
C LYS A 409 12.16 -13.24 -8.91
N SER A 410 12.46 -14.32 -8.18
CA SER A 410 11.52 -14.91 -7.24
C SER A 410 11.51 -14.15 -5.91
N ILE A 411 10.46 -14.37 -5.12
CA ILE A 411 10.40 -13.82 -3.75
C ILE A 411 11.45 -14.44 -2.82
N THR A 412 12.03 -15.60 -3.19
CA THR A 412 13.16 -16.22 -2.47
C THR A 412 14.50 -15.67 -2.93
N ASN A 413 14.52 -14.60 -3.71
CA ASN A 413 15.67 -13.97 -4.32
C ASN A 413 16.41 -14.81 -5.38
N ASP A 414 15.82 -15.93 -5.83
CA ASP A 414 16.36 -16.66 -6.98
C ASP A 414 16.17 -15.82 -8.24
N VAL A 415 17.20 -15.73 -9.05
CA VAL A 415 17.17 -15.03 -10.34
C VAL A 415 17.24 -16.05 -11.48
N PHE A 416 16.29 -15.93 -12.39
CA PHE A 416 16.20 -16.76 -13.58
C PHE A 416 16.28 -15.86 -14.82
N ILE A 417 16.98 -16.34 -15.84
CA ILE A 417 16.99 -15.71 -17.17
C ILE A 417 16.44 -16.67 -18.21
N ILE A 418 15.88 -16.12 -19.28
CA ILE A 418 15.49 -16.90 -20.44
C ILE A 418 16.57 -16.73 -21.50
N ASP A 419 17.29 -17.81 -21.74
CA ASP A 419 18.35 -17.87 -22.74
C ASP A 419 18.09 -19.03 -23.71
N ASN A 420 18.05 -18.74 -25.01
CA ASN A 420 17.79 -19.74 -26.07
C ASN A 420 16.58 -20.62 -25.77
N ASN A 421 15.46 -20.01 -25.34
CA ASN A 421 14.23 -20.71 -24.98
C ASN A 421 14.35 -21.65 -23.77
N ASN A 422 15.37 -21.48 -22.94
CA ASN A 422 15.53 -22.21 -21.69
C ASN A 422 15.56 -21.27 -20.51
N LEU A 423 14.84 -21.66 -19.45
CA LEU A 423 14.89 -20.97 -18.17
C LEU A 423 16.14 -21.44 -17.41
N LYS A 424 17.04 -20.51 -17.12
CA LYS A 424 18.28 -20.78 -16.38
C LYS A 424 18.27 -20.03 -15.06
N LYS A 425 18.56 -20.72 -13.97
CA LYS A 425 18.83 -20.08 -12.68
C LYS A 425 20.24 -19.52 -12.70
N VAL A 426 20.38 -18.21 -12.42
CA VAL A 426 21.68 -17.51 -12.49
C VAL A 426 22.27 -17.38 -11.10
N VAL A 427 21.43 -17.07 -10.12
CA VAL A 427 21.84 -16.89 -8.71
C VAL A 427 20.81 -17.52 -7.79
N SER A 428 21.23 -18.04 -6.68
CA SER A 428 20.41 -18.62 -5.60
C SER A 428 20.65 -17.91 -4.27
#